data_b37eb826337d15f6cd5a0cdf8cb3e460
#
_entry.id   b37eb826337d15f6cd5a0cdf8cb3e460
#
_cell.length_a   1.000
_cell.length_b   1.000
_cell.length_c   1.000
_cell.angle_alpha   90.00
_cell.angle_beta   90.00
_cell.angle_gamma   90.00
#
_symmetry.space_group_name_H-M   'P 1'
#
loop_
_entity.id
_entity.type
_entity.pdbx_description
1 polymer ?
#
loop_
_entity_poly.entity_id
_entity_poly.type
_entity_poly.pdbx_seq_one_letter_code
_entity_poly.pdbx_strand_id
1 'polypeptide(L)'
;IHTDEKVMPKNKKAWSSWNSSMKKNEIEKNSITYWLNLLQNLECEENIFLTLNPYFEIEESKILKKVKFTHPYFDQAALDYQSKLKNLQNKRNILFCGSYFGYGFHEDGIKSSIEMLKNLND
;
A
#
# COMPACT_ATOMS: atom_id res chain seq x y z
N ILE A 1 -11.11 -3.75 5.91
CA ILE A 1 -12.15 -2.75 5.63
C ILE A 1 -13.21 -2.88 6.71
N HIS A 2 -13.66 -1.78 7.29
CA HIS A 2 -14.59 -1.76 8.43
C HIS A 2 -15.30 -0.40 8.55
N THR A 3 -16.30 -0.33 9.44
CA THR A 3 -17.07 0.87 9.74
C THR A 3 -16.86 1.35 11.18
N ASP A 4 -15.87 0.83 11.89
CA ASP A 4 -15.60 1.20 13.28
C ASP A 4 -14.90 2.55 13.40
N GLU A 5 -15.66 3.58 13.79
CA GLU A 5 -15.16 4.96 14.01
C GLU A 5 -14.20 5.09 15.21
N LYS A 6 -14.18 4.09 16.12
CA LYS A 6 -13.30 4.13 17.32
C LYS A 6 -11.81 4.16 16.98
N VAL A 7 -11.44 3.73 15.76
CA VAL A 7 -10.06 3.76 15.28
C VAL A 7 -9.58 5.17 14.91
N MET A 8 -10.52 6.08 14.72
CA MET A 8 -10.27 7.45 14.28
C MET A 8 -10.05 8.40 15.49
N PRO A 9 -9.43 9.57 15.28
CA PRO A 9 -9.31 10.58 16.33
C PRO A 9 -10.66 10.92 16.94
N LYS A 10 -10.72 11.09 18.28
CA LYS A 10 -11.97 11.47 18.98
C LYS A 10 -12.56 12.78 18.45
N ASN A 11 -11.73 13.73 18.07
CA ASN A 11 -12.18 14.96 17.44
C ASN A 11 -12.37 14.75 15.95
N LYS A 12 -13.64 14.71 15.49
CA LYS A 12 -13.95 14.52 14.05
C LYS A 12 -13.35 15.60 13.14
N LYS A 13 -13.08 16.81 13.65
CA LYS A 13 -12.41 17.87 12.88
C LYS A 13 -10.93 17.56 12.55
N ALA A 14 -10.34 16.58 13.25
CA ALA A 14 -8.98 16.10 12.98
C ALA A 14 -8.94 14.94 11.97
N TRP A 15 -10.08 14.47 11.49
CA TRP A 15 -10.13 13.41 10.51
C TRP A 15 -9.61 13.89 9.16
N SER A 16 -8.72 13.13 8.58
CA SER A 16 -8.27 13.34 7.21
C SER A 16 -8.42 12.04 6.40
N SER A 17 -8.19 12.10 5.09
CA SER A 17 -8.24 10.90 4.25
C SER A 17 -7.20 9.86 4.67
N TRP A 18 -6.09 10.29 5.31
CA TRP A 18 -5.03 9.44 5.85
C TRP A 18 -4.79 9.78 7.31
N ASN A 19 -4.90 8.80 8.18
CA ASN A 19 -4.71 8.96 9.62
C ASN A 19 -3.69 7.93 10.10
N SER A 20 -2.59 8.40 10.67
CA SER A 20 -1.58 7.53 11.28
C SER A 20 -1.79 7.47 12.79
N SER A 21 -1.72 6.30 13.36
CA SER A 21 -1.75 6.08 14.80
C SER A 21 -0.57 5.23 15.23
N MET A 22 0.03 5.57 16.36
CA MET A 22 1.15 4.83 16.94
C MET A 22 0.84 4.47 18.38
N LYS A 23 1.24 3.27 18.77
CA LYS A 23 1.15 2.90 20.17
C LYS A 23 2.27 3.59 20.95
N LYS A 24 1.91 4.25 22.05
CA LYS A 24 2.87 4.96 22.90
C LYS A 24 3.97 3.97 23.35
N ASN A 25 5.24 4.38 23.19
CA ASN A 25 6.45 3.61 23.50
C ASN A 25 6.70 2.34 22.66
N GLU A 26 5.94 2.11 21.60
CA GLU A 26 6.14 0.99 20.66
C GLU A 26 6.14 1.53 19.23
N ILE A 27 7.24 2.16 18.80
CA ILE A 27 7.38 2.82 17.49
C ILE A 27 7.13 1.86 16.32
N GLU A 28 7.44 0.59 16.50
CA GLU A 28 7.22 -0.45 15.47
C GLU A 28 5.73 -0.80 15.29
N LYS A 29 4.89 -0.47 16.27
CA LYS A 29 3.44 -0.69 16.19
C LYS A 29 2.75 0.58 15.73
N ASN A 30 2.77 0.81 14.43
CA ASN A 30 2.02 1.85 13.77
C ASN A 30 0.89 1.25 12.92
N SER A 31 -0.17 2.01 12.79
CA SER A 31 -1.31 1.67 11.94
C SER A 31 -1.68 2.88 11.08
N ILE A 32 -2.11 2.64 9.87
CA ILE A 32 -2.62 3.67 8.98
C ILE A 32 -4.09 3.36 8.69
N THR A 33 -4.94 4.35 8.92
CA THR A 33 -6.36 4.25 8.60
C THR A 33 -6.70 5.26 7.50
N TYR A 34 -7.21 4.75 6.39
CA TYR A 34 -7.76 5.56 5.30
C TYR A 34 -9.25 5.73 5.54
N TRP A 35 -9.72 6.97 5.53
CA TRP A 35 -11.16 7.27 5.48
C TRP A 35 -11.58 7.33 4.02
N LEU A 36 -12.21 6.24 3.56
CA LEU A 36 -12.48 6.04 2.14
C LEU A 36 -13.52 7.02 1.60
N ASN A 37 -14.48 7.45 2.42
CA ASN A 37 -15.46 8.45 2.01
C ASN A 37 -14.80 9.74 1.52
N LEU A 38 -13.82 10.25 2.27
CA LEU A 38 -13.08 11.44 1.86
C LEU A 38 -12.06 11.14 0.76
N LEU A 39 -11.35 10.01 0.87
CA LEU A 39 -10.28 9.64 -0.07
C LEU A 39 -10.80 9.39 -1.49
N GLN A 40 -11.98 8.79 -1.61
CA GLN A 40 -12.56 8.36 -2.89
C GLN A 40 -13.85 9.12 -3.25
N ASN A 41 -14.20 10.14 -2.47
CA ASN A 41 -15.43 10.92 -2.63
C ASN A 41 -16.69 10.03 -2.71
N LEU A 42 -16.82 9.10 -1.75
CA LEU A 42 -17.94 8.16 -1.73
C LEU A 42 -19.21 8.86 -1.26
N GLU A 43 -20.28 8.72 -2.03
CA GLU A 43 -21.61 9.22 -1.69
C GLU A 43 -22.39 8.15 -0.87
N CYS A 44 -21.93 7.89 0.36
CA CYS A 44 -22.62 7.00 1.30
C CYS A 44 -22.65 7.61 2.71
N GLU A 45 -23.72 7.34 3.45
CA GLU A 45 -23.92 7.87 4.81
C GLU A 45 -22.98 7.22 5.82
N GLU A 46 -22.66 5.94 5.62
CA GLU A 46 -21.82 5.18 6.52
C GLU A 46 -20.33 5.49 6.28
N ASN A 47 -19.57 5.71 7.36
CA ASN A 47 -18.12 5.90 7.26
C ASN A 47 -17.41 4.56 7.03
N ILE A 48 -16.67 4.47 5.94
CA ILE A 48 -15.91 3.29 5.56
C ILE A 48 -14.41 3.57 5.73
N PHE A 49 -13.75 2.67 6.46
CA PHE A 49 -12.32 2.76 6.73
C PHE A 49 -11.58 1.55 6.19
N LEU A 50 -10.35 1.78 5.73
CA LEU A 50 -9.38 0.74 5.47
C LEU A 50 -8.20 0.93 6.41
N THR A 51 -8.01 0.00 7.33
CA THR A 51 -6.90 0.05 8.30
C THR A 51 -5.84 -0.99 7.98
N LEU A 52 -4.60 -0.53 7.87
CA LEU A 52 -3.43 -1.36 7.68
C LEU A 52 -2.76 -1.64 9.02
N ASN A 53 -2.44 -2.91 9.26
CA ASN A 53 -1.70 -3.39 10.44
C ASN A 53 -2.27 -2.83 11.76
N PRO A 54 -3.57 -3.02 12.05
CA PRO A 54 -4.14 -2.53 13.30
C PRO A 54 -3.45 -3.20 14.49
N TYR A 55 -2.93 -2.40 15.42
CA TYR A 55 -2.41 -2.86 16.72
C TYR A 55 -3.47 -2.80 17.83
N PHE A 56 -4.67 -2.39 17.48
CA PHE A 56 -5.86 -2.30 18.31
C PHE A 56 -6.94 -3.21 17.76
N GLU A 57 -7.94 -3.50 18.60
CA GLU A 57 -9.06 -4.32 18.23
C GLU A 57 -10.10 -3.49 17.47
N ILE A 58 -10.57 -4.01 16.34
CA ILE A 58 -11.69 -3.50 15.57
C ILE A 58 -12.90 -4.37 15.90
N GLU A 59 -14.05 -3.74 16.18
CA GLU A 59 -15.26 -4.44 16.54
C GLU A 59 -15.68 -5.41 15.41
N GLU A 60 -15.80 -6.71 15.74
CA GLU A 60 -15.99 -7.77 14.74
C GLU A 60 -17.24 -7.56 13.89
N SER A 61 -18.33 -7.09 14.52
CA SER A 61 -19.61 -6.78 13.84
C SER A 61 -19.50 -5.67 12.80
N LYS A 62 -18.45 -4.84 12.87
CA LYS A 62 -18.20 -3.72 11.97
C LYS A 62 -17.17 -4.05 10.89
N ILE A 63 -16.62 -5.26 10.88
CA ILE A 63 -15.66 -5.67 9.88
C ILE A 63 -16.39 -6.14 8.63
N LEU A 64 -16.18 -5.40 7.53
CA LEU A 64 -16.72 -5.74 6.23
C LEU A 64 -15.83 -6.78 5.52
N LYS A 65 -14.49 -6.62 5.64
CA LYS A 65 -13.55 -7.55 4.99
C LYS A 65 -12.17 -7.50 5.65
N LYS A 66 -11.61 -8.67 5.93
CA LYS A 66 -10.19 -8.86 6.28
C LYS A 66 -9.45 -9.46 5.10
N VAL A 67 -8.29 -8.90 4.74
CA VAL A 67 -7.43 -9.41 3.67
C VAL A 67 -5.99 -9.38 4.16
N LYS A 68 -5.27 -10.46 3.93
CA LYS A 68 -3.83 -10.51 4.15
C LYS A 68 -3.13 -10.31 2.82
N PHE A 69 -2.37 -9.22 2.69
CA PHE A 69 -1.52 -8.96 1.54
C PHE A 69 -0.07 -9.27 1.86
N THR A 70 0.65 -9.69 0.83
CA THR A 70 2.11 -9.75 0.85
C THR A 70 2.62 -8.65 -0.09
N HIS A 71 3.41 -7.75 0.46
CA HIS A 71 4.04 -6.66 -0.31
C HIS A 71 5.53 -6.91 -0.47
N PRO A 72 6.14 -6.47 -1.59
CA PRO A 72 7.58 -6.36 -1.69
C PRO A 72 8.12 -5.49 -0.55
N TYR A 73 9.18 -5.92 0.08
CA TYR A 73 9.88 -5.14 1.10
C TYR A 73 11.12 -4.51 0.47
N PHE A 74 11.18 -3.17 0.51
CA PHE A 74 12.27 -2.40 -0.08
C PHE A 74 13.34 -2.12 0.99
N ASP A 75 14.10 -3.14 1.34
CA ASP A 75 15.30 -3.00 2.15
C ASP A 75 16.50 -2.49 1.31
N GLN A 76 17.62 -2.28 1.96
CA GLN A 76 18.83 -1.81 1.28
C GLN A 76 19.25 -2.78 0.18
N ALA A 77 19.15 -4.08 0.40
CA ALA A 77 19.50 -5.07 -0.61
C ALA A 77 18.60 -4.97 -1.85
N ALA A 78 17.28 -4.81 -1.66
CA ALA A 78 16.34 -4.61 -2.76
C ALA A 78 16.70 -3.37 -3.59
N LEU A 79 17.01 -2.24 -2.94
CA LEU A 79 17.41 -1.01 -3.61
C LEU A 79 18.73 -1.17 -4.38
N ASP A 80 19.73 -1.81 -3.78
CA ASP A 80 21.02 -2.06 -4.41
C ASP A 80 20.91 -2.97 -5.65
N TYR A 81 19.97 -3.92 -5.62
CA TYR A 81 19.74 -4.83 -6.75
C TYR A 81 18.84 -4.26 -7.83
N GLN A 82 18.06 -3.20 -7.60
CA GLN A 82 17.19 -2.60 -8.63
C GLN A 82 17.97 -2.22 -9.90
N SER A 83 19.15 -1.64 -9.76
CA SER A 83 20.01 -1.28 -10.90
C SER A 83 20.46 -2.49 -11.75
N LYS A 84 20.47 -3.68 -11.15
CA LYS A 84 20.87 -4.93 -11.78
C LYS A 84 19.71 -5.65 -12.47
N LEU A 85 18.44 -5.30 -12.19
CA LEU A 85 17.27 -5.94 -12.77
C LEU A 85 17.24 -5.83 -14.30
N LYS A 86 17.69 -4.71 -14.85
CA LYS A 86 17.82 -4.54 -16.31
C LYS A 86 18.73 -5.57 -16.97
N ASN A 87 19.74 -6.09 -16.22
CA ASN A 87 20.64 -7.10 -16.73
C ASN A 87 20.02 -8.50 -16.81
N LEU A 88 18.80 -8.67 -16.28
CA LEU A 88 18.04 -9.92 -16.35
C LEU A 88 17.16 -9.97 -17.59
N GLN A 89 16.95 -8.83 -18.27
CA GLN A 89 16.06 -8.76 -19.42
C GLN A 89 16.58 -9.62 -20.58
N ASN A 90 15.63 -10.21 -21.29
CA ASN A 90 15.86 -11.04 -22.47
C ASN A 90 16.77 -12.25 -22.28
N LYS A 91 17.03 -12.67 -21.03
CA LYS A 91 17.74 -13.93 -20.78
C LYS A 91 16.78 -15.10 -20.92
N ARG A 92 17.11 -16.04 -21.81
CA ARG A 92 16.27 -17.20 -22.13
C ARG A 92 14.87 -16.80 -22.63
N ASN A 93 14.74 -15.69 -23.34
CA ASN A 93 13.48 -15.13 -23.82
C ASN A 93 12.48 -14.80 -22.68
N ILE A 94 12.99 -14.48 -21.48
CA ILE A 94 12.19 -14.07 -20.35
C ILE A 94 12.41 -12.58 -20.11
N LEU A 95 11.31 -11.84 -19.97
CA LEU A 95 11.29 -10.42 -19.69
C LEU A 95 10.57 -10.16 -18.37
N PHE A 96 11.03 -9.19 -17.61
CA PHE A 96 10.50 -8.83 -16.31
C PHE A 96 10.04 -7.38 -16.30
N CYS A 97 8.87 -7.11 -15.74
CA CYS A 97 8.40 -5.78 -15.43
C CYS A 97 7.58 -5.82 -14.13
N GLY A 98 7.37 -4.67 -13.53
CA GLY A 98 6.58 -4.54 -12.32
C GLY A 98 6.98 -3.33 -11.51
N SER A 99 6.17 -2.95 -10.54
CA SER A 99 6.42 -1.79 -9.69
C SER A 99 7.69 -1.91 -8.84
N TYR A 100 8.21 -3.13 -8.66
CA TYR A 100 9.48 -3.40 -7.93
C TYR A 100 10.74 -2.92 -8.67
N PHE A 101 10.63 -2.50 -9.93
CA PHE A 101 11.70 -1.78 -10.64
C PHE A 101 11.87 -0.34 -10.15
N GLY A 102 10.93 0.19 -9.38
CA GLY A 102 10.94 1.47 -8.71
C GLY A 102 10.55 1.32 -7.23
N TYR A 103 9.75 2.23 -6.73
CA TYR A 103 9.34 2.29 -5.32
C TYR A 103 8.01 1.59 -5.02
N GLY A 104 7.45 0.86 -5.97
CA GLY A 104 6.22 0.10 -5.78
C GLY A 104 4.94 0.83 -6.19
N PHE A 105 5.03 1.97 -6.84
CA PHE A 105 3.88 2.73 -7.32
C PHE A 105 3.38 2.22 -8.68
N HIS A 106 2.12 2.53 -9.02
CA HIS A 106 1.53 2.16 -10.31
C HIS A 106 2.36 2.71 -11.49
N GLU A 107 2.85 3.94 -11.37
CA GLU A 107 3.69 4.58 -12.39
C GLU A 107 5.01 3.83 -12.60
N ASP A 108 5.60 3.26 -11.55
CA ASP A 108 6.81 2.44 -11.66
C ASP A 108 6.53 1.16 -12.46
N GLY A 109 5.35 0.57 -12.26
CA GLY A 109 4.90 -0.59 -13.03
C GLY A 109 4.77 -0.26 -14.52
N ILE A 110 4.13 0.86 -14.86
CA ILE A 110 3.96 1.31 -16.25
C ILE A 110 5.32 1.62 -16.89
N LYS A 111 6.18 2.39 -16.22
CA LYS A 111 7.53 2.73 -16.70
C LYS A 111 8.36 1.48 -16.97
N SER A 112 8.35 0.53 -16.04
CA SER A 112 9.10 -0.72 -16.21
C SER A 112 8.61 -1.54 -17.40
N SER A 113 7.30 -1.53 -17.67
CA SER A 113 6.73 -2.23 -18.83
C SER A 113 7.15 -1.59 -20.15
N ILE A 114 7.16 -0.25 -20.21
CA ILE A 114 7.63 0.48 -21.40
C ILE A 114 9.12 0.19 -21.65
N GLU A 115 9.96 0.23 -20.60
CA GLU A 115 11.39 -0.09 -20.73
C GLU A 115 11.62 -1.54 -21.14
N MET A 116 10.83 -2.47 -20.59
CA MET A 116 10.90 -3.88 -20.97
C MET A 116 10.62 -4.08 -22.46
N LEU A 117 9.62 -3.39 -23.02
CA LEU A 117 9.26 -3.51 -24.45
C LEU A 117 10.38 -3.08 -25.40
N LYS A 118 11.25 -2.17 -24.98
CA LYS A 118 12.44 -1.78 -25.77
C LYS A 118 13.39 -2.96 -26.02
N ASN A 119 13.45 -3.92 -25.09
CA ASN A 119 14.28 -5.10 -25.21
C ASN A 119 13.65 -6.23 -26.05
N LEU A 120 12.44 -6.04 -26.57
CA LEU A 120 11.82 -6.99 -27.52
C LEU A 120 12.28 -6.76 -28.97
N ASN A 121 12.81 -5.58 -29.27
CA ASN A 121 13.15 -5.18 -30.62
C ASN A 121 14.67 -5.32 -30.93
N ASP A 122 15.45 -5.79 -29.94
CA ASP A 122 16.86 -6.14 -30.06
C ASP A 122 17.05 -7.68 -30.09
#